data_1e2f6290aebfbca5e8c44adb02007e03
#
_entry.id   1e2f6290aebfbca5e8c44adb02007e03
#
_cell.length_a   1.000
_cell.length_b   1.000
_cell.length_c   1.000
_cell.angle_alpha   90.00
_cell.angle_beta   90.00
_cell.angle_gamma   90.00
#
_symmetry.space_group_name_H-M   'P 1'
#
loop_
_entity.id
_entity.type
_entity.pdbx_description
1 polymer ?
#
loop_
_entity_poly.entity_id
_entity_poly.type
_entity_poly.pdbx_seq_one_letter_code
_entity_poly.pdbx_strand_id
1 'polypeptide(L)'
;MNISEGNREMLLKTRGLTKQFGKHVAVDHVDMHIRRGAIYGFIGRNGAGKTTVLKMIAGLADPTAGEYEIFGCSGKSLAKVRSRVGCLIEQPGLYPNMSAQDNLMIKAELFGIRDKKYAEELLELVGLVHAGCKKTKHFSLGMKQRLGIALALVGNPDFLVLDEPINGLDLSLIHISEPTR
;
A
#
# COMPACT_ATOMS: atom_id res chain seq x y z
N MET A 1 14.87 -14.25 30.47
CA MET A 1 13.52 -13.62 30.42
C MET A 1 12.94 -13.94 29.05
N ASN A 2 12.11 -14.97 29.00
CA ASN A 2 11.46 -15.42 27.74
C ASN A 2 10.42 -14.39 27.33
N ILE A 3 10.71 -13.63 26.29
CA ILE A 3 9.68 -12.85 25.59
C ILE A 3 8.83 -13.88 24.85
N SER A 4 7.64 -14.15 25.39
CA SER A 4 6.64 -15.02 24.80
C SER A 4 6.46 -14.64 23.31
N GLU A 5 6.77 -15.57 22.42
CA GLU A 5 6.34 -15.55 21.02
C GLU A 5 4.81 -15.68 20.98
N GLY A 6 4.13 -14.62 21.45
CA GLY A 6 2.70 -14.51 21.35
C GLY A 6 2.28 -14.67 19.90
N ASN A 7 1.30 -15.50 19.69
CA ASN A 7 0.58 -15.83 18.47
C ASN A 7 0.30 -14.56 17.63
N ARG A 8 1.30 -14.04 16.89
CA ARG A 8 1.15 -12.86 16.04
C ARG A 8 0.29 -13.28 14.87
N GLU A 9 -0.92 -12.78 14.86
CA GLU A 9 -1.92 -12.99 13.82
C GLU A 9 -1.30 -12.82 12.42
N MET A 10 -1.54 -13.79 11.54
CA MET A 10 -1.09 -13.73 10.14
C MET A 10 -1.90 -12.69 9.39
N LEU A 11 -1.19 -11.74 8.78
CA LEU A 11 -1.79 -10.66 8.00
C LEU A 11 -2.01 -11.07 6.55
N LEU A 12 -0.99 -11.69 5.94
CA LEU A 12 -1.04 -12.19 4.56
C LEU A 12 -0.49 -13.62 4.51
N LYS A 13 -1.17 -14.46 3.77
CA LYS A 13 -0.75 -15.80 3.36
C LYS A 13 -0.96 -15.98 1.89
N THR A 14 0.01 -16.56 1.18
CA THR A 14 -0.19 -17.06 -0.19
C THR A 14 0.20 -18.53 -0.27
N ARG A 15 -0.45 -19.27 -1.16
CA ARG A 15 -0.18 -20.68 -1.43
C ARG A 15 -0.15 -20.93 -2.92
N GLY A 16 1.02 -21.26 -3.46
CA GLY A 16 1.23 -21.52 -4.87
C GLY A 16 0.76 -20.40 -5.77
N LEU A 17 0.87 -19.12 -5.31
CA LEU A 17 0.36 -17.97 -6.03
C LEU A 17 1.02 -17.86 -7.40
N THR A 18 0.23 -17.98 -8.46
CA THR A 18 0.72 -18.05 -9.84
C THR A 18 -0.02 -17.05 -10.73
N LYS A 19 0.72 -16.38 -11.61
CA LYS A 19 0.15 -15.51 -12.65
C LYS A 19 0.78 -15.79 -13.98
N GLN A 20 -0.07 -16.13 -14.95
CA GLN A 20 0.30 -16.36 -16.34
C GLN A 20 -0.42 -15.37 -17.24
N PHE A 21 0.29 -14.78 -18.19
CA PHE A 21 -0.20 -13.93 -19.25
C PHE A 21 0.05 -14.62 -20.60
N GLY A 22 -1.00 -15.19 -21.18
CA GLY A 22 -0.86 -16.00 -22.38
C GLY A 22 0.09 -17.18 -22.15
N LYS A 23 1.25 -17.22 -22.85
CA LYS A 23 2.29 -18.25 -22.67
C LYS A 23 3.37 -17.88 -21.63
N HIS A 24 3.36 -16.64 -21.13
CA HIS A 24 4.38 -16.16 -20.21
C HIS A 24 3.92 -16.32 -18.74
N VAL A 25 4.70 -17.07 -17.96
CA VAL A 25 4.51 -17.19 -16.52
C VAL A 25 5.27 -16.06 -15.85
N ALA A 26 4.55 -15.07 -15.35
CA ALA A 26 5.12 -13.89 -14.69
C ALA A 26 5.39 -14.13 -13.19
N VAL A 27 4.58 -14.98 -12.56
CA VAL A 27 4.72 -15.41 -11.16
C VAL A 27 4.46 -16.90 -11.11
N ASP A 28 5.34 -17.66 -10.48
CA ASP A 28 5.28 -19.12 -10.42
C ASP A 28 5.34 -19.61 -8.97
N HIS A 29 4.24 -20.17 -8.48
CA HIS A 29 4.08 -20.85 -7.18
C HIS A 29 4.66 -20.10 -5.98
N VAL A 30 4.34 -18.82 -5.82
CA VAL A 30 4.89 -17.99 -4.72
C VAL A 30 4.13 -18.23 -3.41
N ASP A 31 4.85 -18.65 -2.38
CA ASP A 31 4.37 -18.79 -1.00
C ASP A 31 4.94 -17.67 -0.13
N MET A 32 4.07 -16.95 0.55
CA MET A 32 4.41 -15.83 1.44
C MET A 32 3.62 -15.93 2.75
N HIS A 33 4.27 -15.56 3.85
CA HIS A 33 3.68 -15.50 5.17
C HIS A 33 4.10 -14.20 5.85
N ILE A 34 3.20 -13.23 5.95
CA ILE A 34 3.47 -11.94 6.58
C ILE A 34 2.65 -11.85 7.87
N ARG A 35 3.33 -11.58 8.98
CA ARG A 35 2.70 -11.39 10.30
C ARG A 35 2.33 -9.91 10.49
N ARG A 36 1.33 -9.66 11.32
CA ARG A 36 0.96 -8.30 11.72
C ARG A 36 2.14 -7.57 12.38
N GLY A 37 2.35 -6.30 12.00
CA GLY A 37 3.46 -5.48 12.48
C GLY A 37 4.83 -5.80 11.88
N ALA A 38 4.90 -6.72 10.90
CA ALA A 38 6.15 -7.00 10.20
C ALA A 38 6.38 -6.02 9.04
N ILE A 39 7.65 -5.65 8.82
CA ILE A 39 8.10 -5.02 7.59
C ILE A 39 8.68 -6.14 6.71
N TYR A 40 8.09 -6.35 5.54
CA TYR A 40 8.48 -7.40 4.62
C TYR A 40 9.06 -6.83 3.33
N GLY A 41 10.35 -7.03 3.09
CA GLY A 41 11.05 -6.62 1.87
C GLY A 41 10.91 -7.69 0.78
N PHE A 42 10.33 -7.32 -0.37
CA PHE A 42 10.20 -8.19 -1.53
C PHE A 42 11.28 -7.83 -2.55
N ILE A 43 12.39 -8.57 -2.55
CA ILE A 43 13.58 -8.26 -3.33
C ILE A 43 13.70 -9.23 -4.50
N GLY A 44 14.11 -8.73 -5.67
CA GLY A 44 14.33 -9.52 -6.88
C GLY A 44 14.73 -8.65 -8.06
N ARG A 45 15.24 -9.30 -9.13
CA ARG A 45 15.64 -8.60 -10.37
C ARG A 45 14.44 -7.91 -11.03
N ASN A 46 14.73 -6.91 -11.88
CA ASN A 46 13.68 -6.32 -12.74
C ASN A 46 13.09 -7.40 -13.65
N GLY A 47 11.77 -7.40 -13.78
CA GLY A 47 11.03 -8.45 -14.50
C GLY A 47 10.78 -9.75 -13.72
N ALA A 48 11.22 -9.89 -12.46
CA ALA A 48 11.00 -11.09 -11.65
C ALA A 48 9.55 -11.25 -11.13
N GLY A 49 8.59 -10.47 -11.60
CA GLY A 49 7.18 -10.61 -11.21
C GLY A 49 6.79 -9.88 -9.92
N LYS A 50 7.70 -9.12 -9.28
CA LYS A 50 7.41 -8.42 -8.00
C LYS A 50 6.13 -7.58 -8.06
N THR A 51 6.06 -6.63 -8.99
CA THR A 51 4.87 -5.77 -9.20
C THR A 51 3.62 -6.61 -9.48
N THR A 52 3.74 -7.74 -10.18
CA THR A 52 2.61 -8.63 -10.47
C THR A 52 2.08 -9.29 -9.18
N VAL A 53 2.96 -9.74 -8.29
CA VAL A 53 2.56 -10.25 -6.97
C VAL A 53 1.86 -9.16 -6.17
N LEU A 54 2.43 -7.96 -6.11
CA LEU A 54 1.83 -6.82 -5.39
C LEU A 54 0.46 -6.44 -5.97
N LYS A 55 0.30 -6.47 -7.31
CA LYS A 55 -1.00 -6.26 -7.98
C LYS A 55 -2.03 -7.30 -7.59
N MET A 56 -1.66 -8.58 -7.46
CA MET A 56 -2.57 -9.62 -7.01
C MET A 56 -3.00 -9.41 -5.56
N ILE A 57 -2.07 -9.13 -4.65
CA ILE A 57 -2.35 -8.84 -3.25
C ILE A 57 -3.24 -7.61 -3.11
N ALA A 58 -2.97 -6.54 -3.85
CA ALA A 58 -3.79 -5.32 -3.87
C ALA A 58 -5.17 -5.52 -4.53
N GLY A 59 -5.41 -6.67 -5.22
CA GLY A 59 -6.65 -6.96 -5.93
C GLY A 59 -6.81 -6.21 -7.24
N LEU A 60 -5.70 -5.79 -7.83
CA LEU A 60 -5.63 -5.17 -9.16
C LEU A 60 -5.45 -6.19 -10.28
N ALA A 61 -5.13 -7.44 -9.91
CA ALA A 61 -5.04 -8.56 -10.83
C ALA A 61 -5.48 -9.84 -10.12
N ASP A 62 -6.19 -10.71 -10.83
CA ASP A 62 -6.55 -12.03 -10.30
C ASP A 62 -5.42 -13.03 -10.56
N PRO A 63 -5.12 -13.94 -9.61
CA PRO A 63 -4.21 -15.06 -9.85
C PRO A 63 -4.77 -16.01 -10.92
N THR A 64 -3.89 -16.66 -11.67
CA THR A 64 -4.25 -17.73 -12.60
C THR A 64 -4.41 -19.07 -11.89
N ALA A 65 -3.59 -19.29 -10.83
CA ALA A 65 -3.66 -20.44 -9.94
C ALA A 65 -3.14 -20.06 -8.55
N GLY A 66 -3.37 -20.94 -7.58
CA GLY A 66 -3.07 -20.68 -6.18
C GLY A 66 -4.10 -19.77 -5.51
N GLU A 67 -3.87 -19.47 -4.26
CA GLU A 67 -4.79 -18.67 -3.43
C GLU A 67 -4.02 -17.73 -2.51
N TYR A 68 -4.71 -16.71 -2.02
CA TYR A 68 -4.19 -15.85 -0.96
C TYR A 68 -5.28 -15.43 0.01
N GLU A 69 -4.83 -15.13 1.22
CA GLU A 69 -5.66 -14.74 2.35
C GLU A 69 -5.09 -13.47 2.96
N ILE A 70 -5.94 -12.47 3.21
CA ILE A 70 -5.60 -11.24 3.92
C ILE A 70 -6.55 -11.10 5.12
N PHE A 71 -6.00 -10.91 6.32
CA PHE A 71 -6.77 -10.83 7.57
C PHE A 71 -7.74 -12.00 7.76
N GLY A 72 -7.36 -13.23 7.39
CA GLY A 72 -8.22 -14.40 7.46
C GLY A 72 -9.31 -14.46 6.39
N CYS A 73 -9.34 -13.54 5.43
CA CYS A 73 -10.30 -13.50 4.33
C CYS A 73 -9.66 -13.96 3.02
N SER A 74 -10.35 -14.81 2.26
CA SER A 74 -9.95 -15.31 0.94
C SER A 74 -11.09 -15.25 -0.08
N GLY A 75 -10.77 -15.35 -1.36
CA GLY A 75 -11.76 -15.38 -2.45
C GLY A 75 -12.70 -14.16 -2.39
N LYS A 76 -14.03 -14.40 -2.47
CA LYS A 76 -15.04 -13.32 -2.44
C LYS A 76 -15.05 -12.52 -1.13
N SER A 77 -14.59 -13.09 -0.02
CA SER A 77 -14.56 -12.40 1.27
C SER A 77 -13.48 -11.30 1.35
N LEU A 78 -12.50 -11.31 0.45
CA LEU A 78 -11.46 -10.27 0.34
C LEU A 78 -12.06 -8.86 0.17
N ALA A 79 -13.21 -8.75 -0.49
CA ALA A 79 -13.90 -7.46 -0.66
C ALA A 79 -14.19 -6.76 0.68
N LYS A 80 -14.46 -7.53 1.75
CA LYS A 80 -14.77 -6.99 3.09
C LYS A 80 -13.57 -6.32 3.77
N VAL A 81 -12.36 -6.67 3.37
CA VAL A 81 -11.12 -6.19 4.00
C VAL A 81 -10.30 -5.26 3.10
N ARG A 82 -10.75 -5.00 1.86
CA ARG A 82 -10.02 -4.16 0.90
C ARG A 82 -9.80 -2.73 1.40
N SER A 83 -10.74 -2.14 2.13
CA SER A 83 -10.59 -0.81 2.72
C SER A 83 -9.48 -0.72 3.77
N ARG A 84 -9.03 -1.87 4.31
CA ARG A 84 -7.95 -1.97 5.28
C ARG A 84 -6.56 -2.13 4.63
N VAL A 85 -6.51 -2.19 3.28
CA VAL A 85 -5.27 -2.32 2.50
C VAL A 85 -5.01 -1.03 1.75
N GLY A 86 -3.94 -0.32 2.13
CA GLY A 86 -3.42 0.81 1.37
C GLY A 86 -2.41 0.32 0.33
N CYS A 87 -2.43 0.87 -0.87
CA CYS A 87 -1.46 0.48 -1.88
C CYS A 87 -0.97 1.66 -2.72
N LEU A 88 0.32 1.60 -3.07
CA LEU A 88 0.96 2.40 -4.11
C LEU A 88 1.75 1.45 -5.00
N ILE A 89 1.23 1.22 -6.20
CA ILE A 89 1.82 0.31 -7.18
C ILE A 89 2.08 1.10 -8.46
N GLU A 90 3.34 1.08 -8.93
CA GLU A 90 3.80 1.88 -10.07
C GLU A 90 3.66 3.39 -9.78
N GLN A 91 2.91 4.12 -10.62
CA GLN A 91 2.71 5.55 -10.46
C GLN A 91 1.40 5.87 -9.72
N PRO A 92 1.38 6.87 -8.84
CA PRO A 92 0.16 7.26 -8.17
C PRO A 92 -0.84 7.86 -9.15
N GLY A 93 -2.10 7.40 -9.09
CA GLY A 93 -3.21 7.98 -9.82
C GLY A 93 -3.61 9.34 -9.23
N LEU A 94 -3.06 10.42 -9.78
CA LEU A 94 -3.32 11.77 -9.32
C LEU A 94 -4.24 12.54 -10.28
N TYR A 95 -5.06 13.43 -9.74
CA TYR A 95 -5.79 14.43 -10.50
C TYR A 95 -4.86 15.64 -10.78
N PRO A 96 -4.30 15.80 -11.99
CA PRO A 96 -3.18 16.70 -12.24
C PRO A 96 -3.54 18.19 -12.08
N ASN A 97 -4.80 18.55 -12.28
CA ASN A 97 -5.28 19.93 -12.17
C ASN A 97 -5.77 20.29 -10.76
N MET A 98 -5.75 19.35 -9.82
CA MET A 98 -6.13 19.54 -8.43
C MET A 98 -4.90 19.71 -7.54
N SER A 99 -5.08 20.33 -6.39
CA SER A 99 -4.03 20.44 -5.37
C SER A 99 -3.72 19.09 -4.73
N ALA A 100 -2.59 19.00 -4.00
CA ALA A 100 -2.27 17.78 -3.24
C ALA A 100 -3.32 17.54 -2.15
N GLN A 101 -3.76 18.58 -1.46
CA GLN A 101 -4.81 18.51 -0.45
C GLN A 101 -6.13 18.00 -1.04
N ASP A 102 -6.56 18.54 -2.20
CA ASP A 102 -7.78 18.08 -2.85
C ASP A 102 -7.71 16.61 -3.27
N ASN A 103 -6.56 16.17 -3.81
CA ASN A 103 -6.33 14.75 -4.15
C ASN A 103 -6.52 13.84 -2.93
N LEU A 104 -6.02 14.24 -1.76
CA LEU A 104 -6.20 13.50 -0.52
C LEU A 104 -7.66 13.51 -0.06
N MET A 105 -8.30 14.68 -0.09
CA MET A 105 -9.69 14.82 0.37
C MET A 105 -10.68 14.04 -0.48
N ILE A 106 -10.50 13.95 -1.80
CA ILE A 106 -11.34 13.08 -2.66
C ILE A 106 -11.28 11.64 -2.18
N LYS A 107 -10.08 11.14 -1.89
CA LYS A 107 -9.95 9.76 -1.38
C LYS A 107 -10.48 9.63 0.05
N ALA A 108 -10.23 10.60 0.91
CA ALA A 108 -10.68 10.62 2.29
C ALA A 108 -12.23 10.57 2.40
N GLU A 109 -12.93 11.20 1.46
CA GLU A 109 -14.39 11.19 1.42
C GLU A 109 -14.96 9.79 1.19
N LEU A 110 -14.27 8.90 0.47
CA LEU A 110 -14.66 7.49 0.31
C LEU A 110 -14.66 6.72 1.65
N PHE A 111 -13.91 7.22 2.64
CA PHE A 111 -13.85 6.69 4.01
C PHE A 111 -14.72 7.50 4.98
N GLY A 112 -15.55 8.46 4.47
CA GLY A 112 -16.39 9.32 5.30
C GLY A 112 -15.63 10.43 6.03
N ILE A 113 -14.34 10.65 5.70
CA ILE A 113 -13.48 11.65 6.33
C ILE A 113 -13.64 12.97 5.57
N ARG A 114 -14.11 14.03 6.25
CA ARG A 114 -14.37 15.36 5.65
C ARG A 114 -13.54 16.47 6.26
N ASP A 115 -12.77 16.19 7.30
CA ASP A 115 -11.91 17.18 7.95
C ASP A 115 -10.65 17.45 7.12
N LYS A 116 -10.46 18.69 6.71
CA LYS A 116 -9.27 19.13 5.95
C LYS A 116 -7.97 18.96 6.74
N LYS A 117 -8.03 19.03 8.07
CA LYS A 117 -6.89 18.81 8.95
C LYS A 117 -6.28 17.42 8.75
N TYR A 118 -7.11 16.42 8.47
CA TYR A 118 -6.65 15.08 8.14
C TYR A 118 -5.72 15.05 6.92
N ALA A 119 -6.05 15.80 5.86
CA ALA A 119 -5.17 15.88 4.69
C ALA A 119 -3.87 16.64 5.00
N GLU A 120 -3.92 17.66 5.86
CA GLU A 120 -2.73 18.40 6.30
C GLU A 120 -1.78 17.50 7.10
N GLU A 121 -2.29 16.70 8.02
CA GLU A 121 -1.52 15.71 8.80
C GLU A 121 -0.83 14.69 7.88
N LEU A 122 -1.53 14.19 6.85
CA LEU A 122 -0.94 13.28 5.87
C LEU A 122 0.14 13.97 5.00
N LEU A 123 -0.07 15.24 4.63
CA LEU A 123 0.94 16.02 3.90
C LEU A 123 2.17 16.31 4.76
N GLU A 124 1.99 16.54 6.05
CA GLU A 124 3.09 16.70 7.00
C GLU A 124 3.91 15.41 7.10
N LEU A 125 3.25 14.27 7.25
CA LEU A 125 3.91 12.96 7.33
C LEU A 125 4.82 12.66 6.14
N VAL A 126 4.45 13.13 4.93
CA VAL A 126 5.25 12.91 3.72
C VAL A 126 6.09 14.15 3.31
N GLY A 127 6.16 15.17 4.16
CA GLY A 127 6.95 16.39 3.93
C GLY A 127 6.47 17.23 2.74
N LEU A 128 5.16 17.34 2.53
CA LEU A 128 4.52 18.09 1.43
C LEU A 128 3.63 19.25 1.89
N VAL A 129 3.66 19.64 3.17
CA VAL A 129 2.82 20.74 3.70
C VAL A 129 2.94 22.02 2.85
N HIS A 130 4.18 22.43 2.54
CA HIS A 130 4.43 23.65 1.78
C HIS A 130 3.93 23.60 0.32
N ALA A 131 3.60 22.42 -0.16
CA ALA A 131 3.08 22.20 -1.52
C ALA A 131 1.61 21.78 -1.54
N GLY A 132 0.93 21.75 -0.39
CA GLY A 132 -0.44 21.27 -0.25
C GLY A 132 -1.44 21.91 -1.20
N CYS A 133 -1.34 23.24 -1.41
CA CYS A 133 -2.20 24.00 -2.32
C CYS A 133 -1.72 24.01 -3.78
N LYS A 134 -0.52 23.46 -4.08
CA LYS A 134 0.03 23.45 -5.44
C LYS A 134 -0.60 22.33 -6.27
N LYS A 135 -0.97 22.64 -7.53
CA LYS A 135 -1.51 21.64 -8.47
C LYS A 135 -0.48 20.53 -8.74
N THR A 136 -0.93 19.27 -8.70
CA THR A 136 -0.03 18.11 -8.79
C THR A 136 0.64 17.94 -10.15
N LYS A 137 0.13 18.55 -11.21
CA LYS A 137 0.82 18.62 -12.52
C LYS A 137 2.20 19.30 -12.46
N HIS A 138 2.41 20.16 -11.47
CA HIS A 138 3.69 20.88 -11.27
C HIS A 138 4.60 20.18 -10.23
N PHE A 139 4.24 18.97 -9.79
CA PHE A 139 5.04 18.20 -8.87
C PHE A 139 6.19 17.49 -9.59
N SER A 140 7.36 17.45 -8.94
CA SER A 140 8.43 16.56 -9.34
C SER A 140 8.01 15.09 -9.17
N LEU A 141 8.75 14.16 -9.78
CA LEU A 141 8.50 12.73 -9.63
C LEU A 141 8.50 12.32 -8.14
N GLY A 142 9.48 12.77 -7.37
CA GLY A 142 9.55 12.48 -5.93
C GLY A 142 8.40 13.09 -5.13
N MET A 143 7.90 14.28 -5.49
CA MET A 143 6.71 14.85 -4.85
C MET A 143 5.45 14.02 -5.18
N LYS A 144 5.30 13.56 -6.42
CA LYS A 144 4.19 12.68 -6.81
C LYS A 144 4.24 11.36 -6.05
N GLN A 145 5.44 10.78 -5.91
CA GLN A 145 5.62 9.53 -5.18
C GLN A 145 5.26 9.69 -3.71
N ARG A 146 5.73 10.76 -3.04
CA ARG A 146 5.37 11.07 -1.65
C ARG A 146 3.87 11.28 -1.46
N LEU A 147 3.22 12.01 -2.38
CA LEU A 147 1.77 12.16 -2.35
C LEU A 147 1.05 10.81 -2.58
N GLY A 148 1.58 9.94 -3.43
CA GLY A 148 1.08 8.58 -3.63
C GLY A 148 1.10 7.75 -2.34
N ILE A 149 2.15 7.91 -1.53
CA ILE A 149 2.22 7.25 -0.23
C ILE A 149 1.19 7.85 0.74
N ALA A 150 1.06 9.18 0.79
CA ALA A 150 0.00 9.80 1.59
C ALA A 150 -1.39 9.30 1.18
N LEU A 151 -1.64 9.16 -0.11
CA LEU A 151 -2.87 8.55 -0.61
C LEU A 151 -3.02 7.09 -0.16
N ALA A 152 -1.95 6.29 -0.17
CA ALA A 152 -2.01 4.92 0.30
C ALA A 152 -2.36 4.81 1.80
N LEU A 153 -2.02 5.83 2.59
CA LEU A 153 -2.31 5.92 4.03
C LEU A 153 -3.73 6.41 4.36
N VAL A 154 -4.46 6.97 3.39
CA VAL A 154 -5.85 7.42 3.61
C VAL A 154 -6.71 6.27 4.11
N GLY A 155 -7.48 6.51 5.16
CA GLY A 155 -8.33 5.52 5.82
C GLY A 155 -7.60 4.70 6.88
N ASN A 156 -6.35 5.03 7.20
CA ASN A 156 -5.53 4.37 8.21
C ASN A 156 -5.47 2.84 8.02
N PRO A 157 -4.92 2.35 6.91
CA PRO A 157 -4.91 0.93 6.57
C PRO A 157 -4.08 0.10 7.57
N ASP A 158 -4.54 -1.12 7.85
CA ASP A 158 -3.79 -2.10 8.67
C ASP A 158 -2.65 -2.77 7.88
N PHE A 159 -2.71 -2.73 6.55
CA PHE A 159 -1.72 -3.30 5.65
C PHE A 159 -1.37 -2.34 4.52
N LEU A 160 -0.08 -2.06 4.36
CA LEU A 160 0.44 -1.17 3.34
C LEU A 160 1.28 -1.96 2.33
N VAL A 161 0.97 -1.81 1.04
CA VAL A 161 1.67 -2.44 -0.08
C VAL A 161 2.29 -1.34 -0.95
N LEU A 162 3.61 -1.28 -0.98
CA LEU A 162 4.34 -0.26 -1.74
C LEU A 162 5.28 -0.92 -2.75
N ASP A 163 5.19 -0.48 -4.01
CA ASP A 163 6.09 -0.89 -5.07
C ASP A 163 7.15 0.18 -5.29
N GLU A 164 8.42 -0.16 -5.09
CA GLU A 164 9.58 0.73 -5.24
C GLU A 164 9.45 2.12 -4.57
N PRO A 165 9.10 2.21 -3.27
CA PRO A 165 8.82 3.48 -2.61
C PRO A 165 10.05 4.38 -2.42
N ILE A 166 11.27 3.88 -2.71
CA ILE A 166 12.56 4.43 -2.26
C ILE A 166 12.93 5.77 -2.90
N ASN A 167 12.33 6.18 -3.99
CA ASN A 167 12.69 7.43 -4.65
C ASN A 167 12.20 8.71 -3.95
N GLY A 168 11.83 8.67 -2.66
CA GLY A 168 11.31 9.86 -1.96
C GLY A 168 11.03 9.73 -0.47
N LEU A 169 11.33 8.63 0.18
CA LEU A 169 11.12 8.46 1.62
C LEU A 169 12.42 8.27 2.37
N ASP A 170 12.62 9.13 3.35
CA ASP A 170 13.39 8.79 4.52
C ASP A 170 12.54 7.82 5.37
N LEU A 171 12.89 6.54 5.37
CA LEU A 171 12.17 5.50 6.12
C LEU A 171 12.19 5.76 7.63
N SER A 172 13.04 6.66 8.13
CA SER A 172 13.06 7.09 9.52
C SER A 172 11.81 7.86 9.94
N LEU A 173 11.04 8.39 8.98
CA LEU A 173 9.80 9.12 9.24
C LEU A 173 8.57 8.21 9.39
N ILE A 174 8.68 6.92 9.07
CA ILE A 174 7.60 5.95 9.34
C ILE A 174 7.81 5.35 10.75
N HIS A 175 7.91 6.19 11.75
CA HIS A 175 7.59 5.76 13.10
C HIS A 175 6.06 5.62 13.17
N ILE A 176 5.58 4.41 12.88
CA ILE A 176 4.24 4.01 13.29
C ILE A 176 4.26 4.06 14.80
N SER A 177 3.75 5.16 15.37
CA SER A 177 3.52 5.25 16.80
C SER A 177 2.71 4.02 17.21
N GLU A 178 3.25 3.24 18.13
CA GLU A 178 2.47 2.19 18.80
C GLU A 178 1.17 2.82 19.30
N PRO A 179 0.02 2.15 19.14
CA PRO A 179 -1.21 2.68 19.69
C PRO A 179 -1.03 2.81 21.22
N THR A 180 -1.05 4.04 21.69
CA THR A 180 -1.12 4.33 23.11
C THR A 180 -2.35 3.61 23.68
N ARG A 181 -2.11 2.78 24.68
CA ARG A 181 -3.11 2.04 25.45
C ARG A 181 -4.05 2.98 26.17
#